data_9256bab339e35b52c3f2f34cd8604cbe
#
_entry.id   9256bab339e35b52c3f2f34cd8604cbe
#
_cell.length_a   1.000
_cell.length_b   1.000
_cell.length_c   1.000
_cell.angle_alpha   90.00
_cell.angle_beta   90.00
_cell.angle_gamma   90.00
#
_symmetry.space_group_name_H-M   'P 1'
#
loop_
_entity.id
_entity.type
_entity.pdbx_description
1 polymer ?
#
loop_
_entity_poly.entity_id
_entity_poly.type
_entity_poly.pdbx_seq_one_letter_code
_entity_poly.pdbx_strand_id
1 'polypeptide(L)'
;MPTINQLIRVARKKVVKHKKTPALQACPQRRGVCTRVYTTTPKKPNSALRKVARVRLTNGLEVTAYIPGEGHNLQEHSVVMIRGGRVKDLPVVRYHIVRGTLDTSGVQDRRQRRSKYGAKRPKS
;
A
#
# COMPACT_ATOMS: atom_id res chain seq x y z
N MET A 1 -33.33 20.84 -11.25
CA MET A 1 -33.38 21.14 -9.81
C MET A 1 -34.66 20.56 -9.20
N PRO A 2 -34.56 19.73 -8.17
CA PRO A 2 -35.78 19.16 -7.57
C PRO A 2 -36.56 20.22 -6.80
N THR A 3 -37.87 20.09 -6.82
CA THR A 3 -38.74 20.96 -6.06
C THR A 3 -38.81 20.53 -4.59
N ILE A 4 -39.30 21.39 -3.73
CA ILE A 4 -39.46 21.09 -2.30
C ILE A 4 -40.33 19.86 -2.11
N ASN A 5 -41.41 19.73 -2.89
CA ASN A 5 -42.29 18.56 -2.79
C ASN A 5 -41.60 17.27 -3.19
N GLN A 6 -40.68 17.29 -4.18
CA GLN A 6 -39.88 16.13 -4.57
C GLN A 6 -38.90 15.75 -3.47
N LEU A 7 -38.30 16.73 -2.80
CA LEU A 7 -37.36 16.45 -1.70
C LEU A 7 -38.06 15.83 -0.50
N ILE A 8 -39.32 16.22 -0.23
CA ILE A 8 -40.11 15.62 0.86
C ILE A 8 -40.45 14.16 0.57
N ARG A 9 -40.73 13.85 -0.69
CA ARG A 9 -41.07 12.46 -1.11
C ARG A 9 -39.89 11.51 -1.08
N VAL A 10 -38.68 12.03 -1.35
CA VAL A 10 -37.46 11.21 -1.45
C VAL A 10 -36.70 11.30 -0.14
N ALA A 11 -36.68 10.21 0.61
CA ALA A 11 -35.88 10.13 1.84
C ALA A 11 -34.40 10.27 1.49
N ARG A 12 -33.69 11.09 2.23
CA ARG A 12 -32.24 11.22 2.07
C ARG A 12 -31.58 9.91 2.49
N LYS A 13 -30.79 9.36 1.58
CA LYS A 13 -30.01 8.18 1.88
C LYS A 13 -28.61 8.61 2.27
N LYS A 14 -28.14 8.08 3.38
CA LYS A 14 -26.78 8.32 3.82
C LYS A 14 -25.82 7.63 2.84
N VAL A 15 -24.86 8.39 2.31
CA VAL A 15 -23.86 7.82 1.42
C VAL A 15 -22.90 6.98 2.25
N VAL A 16 -22.79 5.70 1.90
CA VAL A 16 -21.85 4.79 2.55
C VAL A 16 -20.54 4.87 1.82
N LYS A 17 -19.50 5.28 2.53
CA LYS A 17 -18.16 5.30 1.95
C LYS A 17 -17.57 3.91 1.95
N HIS A 18 -17.14 3.47 0.78
CA HIS A 18 -16.41 2.21 0.68
C HIS A 18 -15.00 2.36 1.24
N LYS A 19 -14.54 1.36 1.96
CA LYS A 19 -13.18 1.35 2.49
C LYS A 19 -12.18 1.25 1.35
N LYS A 20 -11.15 2.08 1.40
CA LYS A 20 -10.08 2.06 0.40
C LYS A 20 -9.10 0.90 0.61
N THR A 21 -9.11 0.34 1.81
CA THR A 21 -8.16 -0.73 2.19
C THR A 21 -8.90 -1.92 2.80
N PRO A 22 -9.74 -2.62 2.02
CA PRO A 22 -10.55 -3.72 2.60
C PRO A 22 -9.72 -4.88 3.12
N ALA A 23 -8.52 -5.10 2.58
CA ALA A 23 -7.65 -6.20 3.00
C ALA A 23 -7.09 -6.01 4.40
N LEU A 24 -7.03 -4.77 4.91
CA LEU A 24 -6.52 -4.50 6.25
C LEU A 24 -7.53 -4.80 7.36
N GLN A 25 -8.82 -4.89 7.04
CA GLN A 25 -9.90 -5.24 7.96
C GLN A 25 -9.82 -4.44 9.27
N ALA A 26 -9.85 -3.09 9.14
CA ALA A 26 -9.82 -2.14 10.27
C ALA A 26 -8.54 -2.19 11.12
N CYS A 27 -7.45 -2.71 10.56
CA CYS A 27 -6.14 -2.68 11.19
C CYS A 27 -5.26 -1.62 10.54
N PRO A 28 -4.37 -0.92 11.26
CA PRO A 28 -3.47 0.04 10.63
C PRO A 28 -2.43 -0.63 9.73
N GLN A 29 -1.96 -1.82 10.12
CA GLN A 29 -1.05 -2.64 9.32
C GLN A 29 -1.47 -4.10 9.39
N ARG A 30 -0.95 -4.89 8.45
CA ARG A 30 -1.23 -6.33 8.42
C ARG A 30 0.01 -7.07 7.92
N ARG A 31 0.31 -8.19 8.54
CA ARG A 31 1.44 -9.05 8.15
C ARG A 31 1.03 -9.96 6.99
N GLY A 32 2.00 -10.27 6.15
CA GLY A 32 1.79 -11.22 5.07
C GLY A 32 3.10 -11.81 4.58
N VAL A 33 3.00 -12.73 3.64
CA VAL A 33 4.14 -13.40 3.01
C VAL A 33 4.14 -13.08 1.53
N CYS A 34 5.30 -12.67 1.00
CA CYS A 34 5.44 -12.40 -0.42
C CYS A 34 5.29 -13.69 -1.22
N THR A 35 4.33 -13.72 -2.14
CA THR A 35 4.19 -14.83 -3.07
C THR A 35 4.93 -14.59 -4.36
N ARG A 36 5.15 -13.32 -4.71
CA ARG A 36 5.89 -12.93 -5.90
C ARG A 36 6.41 -11.50 -5.73
N VAL A 37 7.63 -11.26 -6.15
CA VAL A 37 8.24 -9.93 -6.17
C VAL A 37 8.62 -9.62 -7.61
N TYR A 38 8.16 -8.49 -8.12
CA TYR A 38 8.38 -8.13 -9.52
C TYR A 38 8.37 -6.62 -9.71
N THR A 39 8.62 -6.19 -10.94
CA THR A 39 8.53 -4.77 -11.31
C THR A 39 7.35 -4.59 -12.25
N THR A 40 6.77 -3.39 -12.23
CA THR A 40 5.66 -3.05 -13.11
C THR A 40 5.83 -1.61 -13.60
N THR A 41 5.29 -1.35 -14.78
CA THR A 41 5.29 0.01 -15.33
C THR A 41 4.09 0.79 -14.80
N PRO A 42 4.24 2.11 -14.57
CA PRO A 42 3.11 2.93 -14.14
C PRO A 42 2.18 3.23 -15.30
N LYS A 43 1.05 3.84 -14.98
CA LYS A 43 0.09 4.30 -15.98
C LYS A 43 0.70 5.42 -16.81
N LYS A 44 0.28 5.53 -18.08
CA LYS A 44 0.64 6.68 -18.92
C LYS A 44 0.22 7.99 -18.26
N PRO A 45 0.96 9.09 -18.36
CA PRO A 45 2.16 9.29 -19.20
C PRO A 45 3.48 8.93 -18.52
N ASN A 46 3.45 8.32 -17.33
CA ASN A 46 4.67 8.02 -16.59
C ASN A 46 5.34 6.75 -17.12
N SER A 47 6.65 6.69 -16.94
CA SER A 47 7.45 5.54 -17.35
C SER A 47 8.54 5.29 -16.33
N ALA A 48 8.60 4.07 -15.83
CA ALA A 48 9.61 3.65 -14.86
C ALA A 48 9.45 2.15 -14.58
N LEU A 49 10.36 1.58 -13.80
CA LEU A 49 10.20 0.24 -13.27
C LEU A 49 9.87 0.35 -11.77
N ARG A 50 8.60 0.23 -11.44
CA ARG A 50 8.13 0.29 -10.05
C ARG A 50 8.21 -1.10 -9.42
N LYS A 51 8.79 -1.17 -8.22
CA LYS A 51 8.97 -2.43 -7.50
C LYS A 51 7.71 -2.71 -6.70
N VAL A 52 7.11 -3.87 -6.92
CA VAL A 52 5.91 -4.30 -6.22
C VAL A 52 6.06 -5.76 -5.79
N ALA A 53 5.25 -6.14 -4.83
CA ALA A 53 5.20 -7.52 -4.36
C ALA A 53 3.76 -7.95 -4.22
N ARG A 54 3.48 -9.18 -4.62
CA ARG A 54 2.20 -9.78 -4.33
C ARG A 54 2.30 -10.48 -2.99
N VAL A 55 1.45 -10.08 -2.05
CA VAL A 55 1.54 -10.49 -0.65
C VAL A 55 0.27 -11.21 -0.25
N ARG A 56 0.43 -12.40 0.33
CA ARG A 56 -0.68 -13.14 0.93
C ARG A 56 -0.73 -12.76 2.42
N LEU A 57 -1.82 -12.14 2.81
CA LEU A 57 -2.00 -11.66 4.17
C LEU A 57 -2.41 -12.77 5.12
N THR A 58 -2.23 -12.54 6.42
CA THR A 58 -2.62 -13.49 7.46
C THR A 58 -4.12 -13.75 7.49
N ASN A 59 -4.93 -12.83 6.94
CA ASN A 59 -6.39 -13.02 6.83
C ASN A 59 -6.81 -13.83 5.59
N GLY A 60 -5.86 -14.35 4.82
CA GLY A 60 -6.11 -15.16 3.63
C GLY A 60 -6.25 -14.39 2.32
N LEU A 61 -6.32 -13.06 2.38
CA LEU A 61 -6.43 -12.23 1.18
C LEU A 61 -5.05 -12.02 0.55
N GLU A 62 -5.03 -11.95 -0.77
CA GLU A 62 -3.80 -11.69 -1.52
C GLU A 62 -3.91 -10.31 -2.18
N VAL A 63 -2.90 -9.47 -1.98
CA VAL A 63 -2.89 -8.10 -2.50
C VAL A 63 -1.55 -7.78 -3.13
N THR A 64 -1.54 -6.77 -4.00
CA THR A 64 -0.32 -6.21 -4.55
C THR A 64 0.05 -4.97 -3.75
N ALA A 65 1.27 -4.93 -3.24
CA ALA A 65 1.77 -3.83 -2.42
C ALA A 65 3.01 -3.23 -3.06
N TYR A 66 3.15 -1.91 -2.93
CA TYR A 66 4.32 -1.18 -3.44
C TYR A 66 5.47 -1.25 -2.44
N ILE A 67 6.68 -1.47 -2.96
CA ILE A 67 7.90 -1.48 -2.15
C ILE A 67 8.52 -0.08 -2.25
N PRO A 68 8.43 0.76 -1.19
CA PRO A 68 8.96 2.12 -1.26
C PRO A 68 10.48 2.17 -1.11
N GLY A 69 11.08 3.24 -1.60
CA GLY A 69 12.50 3.51 -1.50
C GLY A 69 13.30 2.92 -2.63
N GLU A 70 14.61 3.13 -2.58
CA GLU A 70 15.56 2.63 -3.57
C GLU A 70 16.12 1.29 -3.11
N GLY A 71 15.91 0.25 -3.92
CA GLY A 71 16.42 -1.08 -3.63
C GLY A 71 15.66 -1.79 -2.49
N HIS A 72 15.73 -3.07 -2.49
CA HIS A 72 15.13 -3.91 -1.44
C HIS A 72 15.79 -5.28 -1.43
N ASN A 73 15.54 -6.03 -0.36
CA ASN A 73 16.04 -7.39 -0.21
C ASN A 73 14.94 -8.44 -0.23
N LEU A 74 13.76 -8.06 -0.70
CA LEU A 74 12.61 -8.95 -0.70
C LEU A 74 12.70 -9.99 -1.79
N GLN A 75 12.23 -11.18 -1.50
CA GLN A 75 12.15 -12.29 -2.42
C GLN A 75 10.93 -13.13 -2.08
N GLU A 76 10.64 -14.13 -2.88
CA GLU A 76 9.54 -15.04 -2.61
C GLU A 76 9.67 -15.64 -1.21
N HIS A 77 8.56 -15.74 -0.50
CA HIS A 77 8.45 -16.23 0.88
C HIS A 77 8.99 -15.28 1.96
N SER A 78 9.36 -14.05 1.61
CA SER A 78 9.71 -13.04 2.61
C SER A 78 8.47 -12.61 3.39
N VAL A 79 8.61 -12.49 4.71
CA VAL A 79 7.53 -12.01 5.57
C VAL A 79 7.60 -10.49 5.62
N VAL A 80 6.49 -9.84 5.32
CA VAL A 80 6.43 -8.39 5.25
C VAL A 80 5.21 -7.87 6.00
N MET A 81 5.25 -6.57 6.31
CA MET A 81 4.12 -5.87 6.89
C MET A 81 3.64 -4.82 5.88
N ILE A 82 2.33 -4.79 5.63
CA ILE A 82 1.76 -3.81 4.71
C ILE A 82 0.92 -2.79 5.49
N ARG A 83 0.79 -1.61 4.90
CA ARG A 83 -0.07 -0.55 5.39
C ARG A 83 -0.91 -0.02 4.25
N GLY A 84 -1.96 0.73 4.57
CA GLY A 84 -2.75 1.41 3.57
C GLY A 84 -1.96 2.52 2.88
N GLY A 85 -2.43 2.92 1.72
CA GLY A 85 -1.83 3.94 0.90
C GLY A 85 -1.75 3.50 -0.55
N ARG A 86 -2.50 4.19 -1.38
CA ARG A 86 -2.56 3.87 -2.81
C ARG A 86 -1.38 4.48 -3.55
N VAL A 87 -0.90 3.78 -4.56
CA VAL A 87 0.05 4.32 -5.51
C VAL A 87 -0.74 4.74 -6.74
N LYS A 88 -0.84 6.06 -6.96
CA LYS A 88 -1.65 6.62 -8.04
C LYS A 88 -1.16 6.19 -9.42
N ASP A 89 0.16 6.05 -9.58
CA ASP A 89 0.78 5.67 -10.85
C ASP A 89 0.53 4.21 -11.24
N LEU A 90 0.18 3.37 -10.29
CA LEU A 90 0.04 1.93 -10.53
C LEU A 90 -1.41 1.51 -10.39
N PRO A 91 -1.91 0.68 -11.32
CA PRO A 91 -3.28 0.17 -11.21
C PRO A 91 -3.39 -0.89 -10.11
N VAL A 92 -4.47 -0.83 -9.35
CA VAL A 92 -4.82 -1.84 -8.33
C VAL A 92 -3.81 -1.94 -7.18
N VAL A 93 -2.88 -1.01 -7.03
CA VAL A 93 -1.95 -1.00 -5.90
C VAL A 93 -2.50 -0.07 -4.83
N ARG A 94 -3.06 -0.64 -3.76
CA ARG A 94 -3.71 0.11 -2.67
C ARG A 94 -2.92 0.08 -1.38
N TYR A 95 -1.78 -0.59 -1.36
CA TYR A 95 -1.03 -0.84 -0.14
C TYR A 95 0.45 -0.58 -0.35
N HIS A 96 1.16 -0.29 0.74
CA HIS A 96 2.61 -0.14 0.76
C HIS A 96 3.20 -1.14 1.73
N ILE A 97 4.38 -1.66 1.41
CA ILE A 97 5.17 -2.47 2.34
C ILE A 97 5.91 -1.52 3.28
N VAL A 98 5.88 -1.81 4.59
CA VAL A 98 6.58 -1.01 5.59
C VAL A 98 8.04 -1.42 5.63
N ARG A 99 8.94 -0.47 5.35
CA ARG A 99 10.39 -0.72 5.35
C ARG A 99 10.92 -0.76 6.79
N GLY A 100 11.90 -1.61 7.02
CA GLY A 100 12.54 -1.71 8.32
C GLY A 100 11.82 -2.60 9.31
N THR A 101 10.85 -3.41 8.85
CA THR A 101 10.11 -4.35 9.70
C THR A 101 10.20 -5.76 9.12
N LEU A 102 10.15 -6.76 10.01
CA LEU A 102 10.16 -8.18 9.61
C LEU A 102 11.33 -8.47 8.65
N ASP A 103 11.07 -9.11 7.51
CA ASP A 103 12.12 -9.44 6.55
C ASP A 103 12.50 -8.28 5.61
N THR A 104 11.81 -7.16 5.70
CA THR A 104 12.09 -5.98 4.88
C THR A 104 13.14 -5.10 5.56
N SER A 105 14.33 -4.99 4.97
CA SER A 105 15.34 -4.08 5.48
C SER A 105 14.97 -2.63 5.17
N GLY A 106 15.53 -1.69 5.95
CA GLY A 106 15.38 -0.28 5.66
C GLY A 106 16.15 0.13 4.40
N VAL A 107 15.88 1.32 3.90
CA VAL A 107 16.60 1.86 2.75
C VAL A 107 18.01 2.25 3.19
N GLN A 108 19.02 1.75 2.48
CA GLN A 108 20.42 2.03 2.81
C GLN A 108 20.80 3.46 2.43
N ASP A 109 21.69 4.05 3.22
CA ASP A 109 22.24 5.40 3.01
C ASP A 109 21.20 6.51 2.95
N ARG A 110 20.04 6.27 3.51
CA ARG A 110 18.97 7.26 3.57
C ARG A 110 19.20 8.20 4.76
N ARG A 111 19.25 9.50 4.51
CA ARG A 111 19.50 10.52 5.54
C ARG A 111 18.26 11.33 5.90
N GLN A 112 17.33 11.49 4.95
CA GLN A 112 16.11 12.26 5.15
C GLN A 112 14.90 11.31 5.20
N ARG A 113 13.91 11.69 6.03
CA ARG A 113 12.65 10.92 6.17
C ARG A 113 12.90 9.45 6.52
N ARG A 114 13.88 9.22 7.37
CA ARG A 114 14.32 7.86 7.74
C ARG A 114 13.21 7.00 8.33
N SER A 115 12.30 7.62 9.08
CA SER A 115 11.17 6.89 9.68
C SER A 115 10.28 6.24 8.64
N LYS A 116 10.08 6.90 7.50
CA LYS A 116 9.21 6.38 6.44
C LYS A 116 9.84 5.21 5.70
N TYR A 117 11.17 5.14 5.69
CA TYR A 117 11.90 4.13 4.92
C TYR A 117 12.70 3.17 5.80
N GLY A 118 12.46 3.21 7.10
CA GLY A 118 13.07 2.26 8.03
C GLY A 118 14.58 2.39 8.18
N ALA A 119 15.14 3.56 7.91
CA ALA A 119 16.58 3.77 8.01
C ALA A 119 16.98 4.19 9.42
N LYS A 120 18.09 3.66 9.89
CA LYS A 120 18.65 4.00 11.19
C LYS A 120 19.36 5.36 11.13
N ARG A 121 19.48 6.00 12.29
CA ARG A 121 20.23 7.26 12.40
C ARG A 121 21.66 7.05 11.93
N PRO A 122 22.18 7.87 10.99
CA PRO A 122 23.56 7.71 10.58
C PRO A 122 24.50 8.01 11.73
N LYS A 123 25.52 7.19 11.86
CA LYS A 123 26.61 7.46 12.82
C LYS A 123 27.50 8.54 12.23
N SER A 124 27.58 9.64 12.92
CA SER A 124 28.47 10.75 12.53
C SER A 124 29.86 10.55 13.10
#